data_b1051c4efe3278ea61ea8f95acb65f98
#
_entry.id   b1051c4efe3278ea61ea8f95acb65f98
#
_cell.length_a   1.000
_cell.length_b   1.000
_cell.length_c   1.000
_cell.angle_alpha   90.00
_cell.angle_beta   90.00
_cell.angle_gamma   90.00
#
_symmetry.space_group_name_H-M   'P 1'
#
loop_
_entity.id
_entity.type
_entity.pdbx_description
1 polymer ?
#
loop_
_entity_poly.entity_id
_entity_poly.type
_entity_poly.pdbx_seq_one_letter_code
_entity_poly.pdbx_strand_id
1 'polypeptide(L)'
;VALIYPPFEHWIWLIPAFMIGACIGSFLNVVIYRLPLGMSVNKPRRSFCPICKNQLSLWQNLPIVSWLCLRRKCGHCGAPIPFRYIAVEIVTAALFVLVLWMFPPQVAVFLWVLMALFVAITWIDAEHLIIPTNLTWVGSVIGLIACAVWPSLSSLAGFTEVWWKGLLQGGIGWIAGFFGLWAVVELGKKAFGKKAMKFDKEVEWLLREPVGDEDPMLFVINGEEVPWWDIFSRKTDRLIVDATEVIVDGEETGGGKLIIRDTGIELADGRTFELEKMKSLSGRARGAIIPREAMGMGDVHLLGMIGAFFGWSGVFFTLFAASLFALIGALIGRIGFGKHLPFGPFLAMGAVAWMFGGWRLWQWYQGLIGF
;
A
#
# COMPACT_ATOMS: atom_id res chain seq x y z
N VAL A 1 -25.05 3.82 -23.07
CA VAL A 1 -23.89 4.25 -23.88
C VAL A 1 -22.65 3.62 -23.30
N ALA A 2 -21.98 2.75 -24.08
CA ALA A 2 -20.78 2.09 -23.63
C ALA A 2 -19.71 3.15 -23.34
N LEU A 3 -19.12 3.15 -22.14
CA LEU A 3 -17.97 3.99 -21.81
C LEU A 3 -16.73 3.63 -22.64
N ILE A 4 -16.72 2.43 -23.22
CA ILE A 4 -15.66 1.99 -24.12
C ILE A 4 -15.96 2.60 -25.48
N TYR A 5 -15.15 3.56 -25.84
CA TYR A 5 -15.16 4.18 -27.16
C TYR A 5 -14.69 3.17 -28.22
N PRO A 6 -15.19 3.22 -29.48
CA PRO A 6 -14.48 2.62 -30.60
C PRO A 6 -13.04 3.16 -30.62
N PRO A 7 -12.07 2.36 -31.03
CA PRO A 7 -10.66 2.76 -31.02
C PRO A 7 -10.50 4.15 -31.60
N PHE A 8 -9.77 4.99 -30.88
CA PHE A 8 -9.56 6.39 -31.22
C PHE A 8 -9.01 6.50 -32.65
N GLU A 9 -9.75 7.04 -33.59
CA GLU A 9 -9.38 7.09 -35.00
C GLU A 9 -8.08 7.87 -35.27
N HIS A 10 -7.70 8.73 -34.31
CA HIS A 10 -6.50 9.56 -34.41
C HIS A 10 -5.37 9.02 -33.52
N TRP A 11 -4.74 7.93 -33.93
CA TRP A 11 -3.59 7.30 -33.27
C TRP A 11 -2.47 8.31 -32.90
N ILE A 12 -2.39 9.46 -33.59
CA ILE A 12 -1.40 10.51 -33.32
C ILE A 12 -1.48 11.05 -31.87
N TRP A 13 -2.66 11.04 -31.26
CA TRP A 13 -2.83 11.49 -29.87
C TRP A 13 -2.31 10.51 -28.83
N LEU A 14 -2.04 9.27 -29.22
CA LEU A 14 -1.45 8.28 -28.32
C LEU A 14 0.01 8.60 -28.00
N ILE A 15 0.71 9.29 -28.95
CA ILE A 15 2.09 9.74 -28.73
C ILE A 15 2.17 10.78 -27.60
N PRO A 16 1.40 11.89 -27.62
CA PRO A 16 1.32 12.80 -26.47
C PRO A 16 0.91 12.11 -25.17
N ALA A 17 -0.06 11.19 -25.20
CA ALA A 17 -0.46 10.44 -24.01
C ALA A 17 0.69 9.61 -23.43
N PHE A 18 1.47 8.95 -24.29
CA PHE A 18 2.67 8.23 -23.87
C PHE A 18 3.70 9.18 -23.24
N MET A 19 3.97 10.31 -23.86
CA MET A 19 4.94 11.29 -23.35
C MET A 19 4.50 11.88 -22.00
N ILE A 20 3.21 12.25 -21.87
CA ILE A 20 2.66 12.74 -20.61
C ILE A 20 2.77 11.65 -19.53
N GLY A 21 2.38 10.42 -19.87
CA GLY A 21 2.48 9.29 -18.94
C GLY A 21 3.91 9.01 -18.49
N ALA A 22 4.89 9.08 -19.40
CA ALA A 22 6.30 8.91 -19.08
C ALA A 22 6.81 10.05 -18.15
N CYS A 23 6.43 11.30 -18.41
CA CYS A 23 6.78 12.43 -17.55
C CYS A 23 6.16 12.31 -16.15
N ILE A 24 4.89 11.91 -16.08
CA ILE A 24 4.23 11.62 -14.79
C ILE A 24 4.93 10.46 -14.09
N GLY A 25 5.26 9.36 -14.79
CA GLY A 25 6.01 8.23 -14.25
C GLY A 25 7.36 8.63 -13.65
N SER A 26 8.10 9.54 -14.32
CA SER A 26 9.33 10.10 -13.78
C SER A 26 9.10 10.88 -12.48
N PHE A 27 8.02 11.66 -12.40
CA PHE A 27 7.62 12.33 -11.16
C PHE A 27 7.20 11.32 -10.08
N LEU A 28 6.48 10.25 -10.44
CA LEU A 28 6.09 9.21 -9.49
C LEU A 28 7.30 8.53 -8.84
N ASN A 29 8.41 8.37 -9.53
CA ASN A 29 9.65 7.88 -8.92
C ASN A 29 10.12 8.76 -7.75
N VAL A 30 9.91 10.08 -7.82
CA VAL A 30 10.20 11.00 -6.71
C VAL A 30 9.22 10.79 -5.55
N VAL A 31 7.93 10.61 -5.86
CA VAL A 31 6.88 10.32 -4.85
C VAL A 31 7.17 9.01 -4.14
N ILE A 32 7.44 7.93 -4.91
CA ILE A 32 7.73 6.59 -4.40
C ILE A 32 8.95 6.59 -3.46
N TYR A 33 9.98 7.36 -3.81
CA TYR A 33 11.20 7.43 -2.99
C TYR A 33 11.02 8.30 -1.74
N ARG A 34 10.37 9.48 -1.87
CA ARG A 34 10.37 10.48 -0.78
C ARG A 34 9.26 10.28 0.24
N LEU A 35 8.09 9.83 -0.22
CA LEU A 35 6.91 9.78 0.64
C LEU A 35 7.03 8.79 1.81
N PRO A 36 7.56 7.56 1.59
CA PRO A 36 7.79 6.63 2.70
C PRO A 36 8.82 7.12 3.72
N LEU A 37 9.80 7.90 3.28
CA LEU A 37 10.84 8.49 4.13
C LEU A 37 10.40 9.77 4.86
N GLY A 38 9.12 10.15 4.77
CA GLY A 38 8.62 11.41 5.36
C GLY A 38 9.17 12.68 4.71
N MET A 39 9.87 12.57 3.58
CA MET A 39 10.48 13.69 2.88
C MET A 39 9.44 14.48 2.08
N SER A 40 9.65 15.80 1.99
CA SER A 40 8.83 16.63 1.11
C SER A 40 9.03 16.28 -0.36
N VAL A 41 7.91 16.05 -1.08
CA VAL A 41 7.95 15.81 -2.53
C VAL A 41 8.47 17.06 -3.29
N ASN A 42 8.21 18.26 -2.76
CA ASN A 42 8.54 19.53 -3.39
C ASN A 42 9.91 20.10 -2.99
N LYS A 43 10.56 19.56 -1.96
CA LYS A 43 11.86 20.03 -1.47
C LYS A 43 12.84 18.86 -1.32
N PRO A 44 13.99 18.90 -2.01
CA PRO A 44 14.43 19.89 -3.02
C PRO A 44 13.60 19.80 -4.32
N ARG A 45 13.48 20.91 -5.05
CA ARG A 45 12.69 20.99 -6.30
C ARG A 45 13.21 20.09 -7.42
N ARG A 46 14.50 19.84 -7.46
CA ARG A 46 15.14 19.00 -8.50
C ARG A 46 15.40 17.59 -7.96
N SER A 47 15.37 16.63 -8.87
CA SER A 47 15.81 15.26 -8.61
C SER A 47 17.31 15.24 -8.34
N PHE A 48 17.76 14.34 -7.50
CA PHE A 48 19.16 14.16 -7.13
C PHE A 48 19.50 12.67 -7.06
N CYS A 49 20.78 12.36 -7.20
CA CYS A 49 21.25 11.00 -6.99
C CYS A 49 21.26 10.68 -5.49
N PRO A 50 20.64 9.58 -5.04
CA PRO A 50 20.60 9.25 -3.59
C PRO A 50 22.00 9.00 -3.01
N ILE A 51 22.95 8.52 -3.83
CA ILE A 51 24.30 8.16 -3.39
C ILE A 51 25.23 9.38 -3.33
N CYS A 52 25.40 10.12 -4.44
CA CYS A 52 26.32 11.26 -4.46
C CYS A 52 25.67 12.61 -4.14
N LYS A 53 24.33 12.65 -3.93
CA LYS A 53 23.52 13.84 -3.64
C LYS A 53 23.58 14.94 -4.72
N ASN A 54 24.29 14.73 -5.86
CA ASN A 54 24.34 15.68 -6.96
C ASN A 54 22.97 15.80 -7.63
N GLN A 55 22.58 17.05 -7.94
CA GLN A 55 21.35 17.34 -8.66
C GLN A 55 21.45 16.86 -10.12
N LEU A 56 20.34 16.29 -10.61
CA LEU A 56 20.25 15.87 -12.00
C LEU A 56 19.99 17.07 -12.91
N SER A 57 20.65 17.10 -14.07
CA SER A 57 20.37 18.07 -15.12
C SER A 57 19.04 17.74 -15.83
N LEU A 58 18.50 18.68 -16.60
CA LEU A 58 17.21 18.48 -17.27
C LEU A 58 17.23 17.28 -18.22
N TRP A 59 18.30 17.09 -18.99
CA TRP A 59 18.41 15.96 -19.91
C TRP A 59 18.56 14.61 -19.19
N GLN A 60 19.20 14.58 -18.00
CA GLN A 60 19.32 13.39 -17.14
C GLN A 60 18.00 13.01 -16.48
N ASN A 61 17.00 13.89 -16.56
CA ASN A 61 15.67 13.67 -16.03
C ASN A 61 14.62 13.39 -17.13
N LEU A 62 15.07 13.26 -18.40
CA LEU A 62 14.21 12.87 -19.49
C LEU A 62 13.74 11.41 -19.29
N PRO A 63 12.42 11.16 -19.22
CA PRO A 63 11.90 9.84 -18.95
C PRO A 63 12.38 8.83 -19.99
N ILE A 64 12.68 7.61 -19.57
CA ILE A 64 13.12 6.47 -20.39
C ILE A 64 14.44 6.74 -21.10
N VAL A 65 14.56 7.86 -21.82
CA VAL A 65 15.72 8.21 -22.64
C VAL A 65 16.98 8.35 -21.80
N SER A 66 16.90 9.07 -20.68
CA SER A 66 18.08 9.27 -19.81
C SER A 66 18.61 7.97 -19.24
N TRP A 67 17.74 7.05 -18.82
CA TRP A 67 18.13 5.75 -18.28
C TRP A 67 18.87 4.88 -19.32
N LEU A 68 18.38 4.88 -20.57
CA LEU A 68 19.00 4.17 -21.68
C LEU A 68 20.36 4.82 -22.07
N CYS A 69 20.40 6.14 -22.25
CA CYS A 69 21.62 6.86 -22.64
C CYS A 69 22.72 6.79 -21.58
N LEU A 70 22.36 6.85 -20.30
CA LEU A 70 23.27 6.71 -19.16
C LEU A 70 23.66 5.26 -18.88
N ARG A 71 23.15 4.31 -19.65
CA ARG A 71 23.43 2.88 -19.50
C ARG A 71 23.24 2.40 -18.05
N ARG A 72 22.14 2.83 -17.43
CA ARG A 72 21.75 2.49 -16.04
C ARG A 72 22.73 2.99 -14.97
N LYS A 73 23.53 4.02 -15.23
CA LYS A 73 24.52 4.55 -14.28
C LYS A 73 24.33 6.05 -14.07
N CYS A 74 24.59 6.51 -12.85
CA CYS A 74 24.61 7.94 -12.56
C CYS A 74 25.73 8.62 -13.36
N GLY A 75 25.43 9.73 -14.04
CA GLY A 75 26.41 10.46 -14.84
C GLY A 75 27.51 11.15 -14.03
N HIS A 76 27.38 11.23 -12.69
CA HIS A 76 28.39 11.86 -11.82
C HIS A 76 29.24 10.84 -11.06
N CYS A 77 28.63 9.86 -10.40
CA CYS A 77 29.34 8.91 -9.54
C CYS A 77 29.40 7.49 -10.11
N GLY A 78 28.76 7.21 -11.25
CA GLY A 78 28.71 5.88 -11.85
C GLY A 78 27.84 4.85 -11.10
N ALA A 79 27.20 5.22 -10.02
CA ALA A 79 26.33 4.32 -9.25
C ALA A 79 25.18 3.77 -10.11
N PRO A 80 24.78 2.50 -9.94
CA PRO A 80 23.70 1.89 -10.72
C PRO A 80 22.35 2.54 -10.42
N ILE A 81 21.57 2.83 -11.49
CA ILE A 81 20.19 3.29 -11.37
C ILE A 81 19.28 2.04 -11.41
N PRO A 82 18.48 1.77 -10.36
CA PRO A 82 17.59 0.61 -10.30
C PRO A 82 16.65 0.53 -11.50
N PHE A 83 16.32 -0.69 -11.93
CA PHE A 83 15.38 -0.95 -13.02
C PHE A 83 13.98 -0.39 -12.73
N ARG A 84 13.60 -0.27 -11.46
CA ARG A 84 12.34 0.33 -11.03
C ARG A 84 12.05 1.67 -11.72
N TYR A 85 13.06 2.54 -11.87
CA TYR A 85 12.88 3.88 -12.43
C TYR A 85 12.30 3.83 -13.84
N ILE A 86 12.89 3.07 -14.73
CA ILE A 86 12.39 2.92 -16.10
C ILE A 86 11.07 2.12 -16.13
N ALA A 87 10.91 1.12 -15.27
CA ALA A 87 9.69 0.34 -15.18
C ALA A 87 8.47 1.20 -14.81
N VAL A 88 8.59 2.08 -13.81
CA VAL A 88 7.53 3.02 -13.41
C VAL A 88 7.18 3.95 -14.58
N GLU A 89 8.16 4.49 -15.29
CA GLU A 89 7.96 5.39 -16.42
C GLU A 89 7.23 4.69 -17.59
N ILE A 90 7.66 3.49 -17.96
CA ILE A 90 7.04 2.70 -19.05
C ILE A 90 5.62 2.26 -18.67
N VAL A 91 5.44 1.73 -17.47
CA VAL A 91 4.12 1.25 -17.02
C VAL A 91 3.12 2.41 -16.98
N THR A 92 3.53 3.57 -16.43
CA THR A 92 2.65 4.74 -16.39
C THR A 92 2.30 5.21 -17.80
N ALA A 93 3.29 5.30 -18.71
CA ALA A 93 3.08 5.69 -20.10
C ALA A 93 2.14 4.72 -20.82
N ALA A 94 2.32 3.41 -20.65
CA ALA A 94 1.47 2.40 -21.26
C ALA A 94 0.02 2.47 -20.74
N LEU A 95 -0.17 2.66 -19.42
CA LEU A 95 -1.49 2.83 -18.84
C LEU A 95 -2.21 4.09 -19.35
N PHE A 96 -1.48 5.19 -19.52
CA PHE A 96 -2.05 6.43 -20.08
C PHE A 96 -2.52 6.25 -21.53
N VAL A 97 -1.72 5.56 -22.34
CA VAL A 97 -2.10 5.21 -23.72
C VAL A 97 -3.33 4.31 -23.70
N LEU A 98 -3.32 3.25 -22.88
CA LEU A 98 -4.42 2.29 -22.81
C LEU A 98 -5.73 2.93 -22.37
N VAL A 99 -5.68 3.83 -21.40
CA VAL A 99 -6.85 4.59 -20.93
C VAL A 99 -7.39 5.48 -22.04
N LEU A 100 -6.54 6.24 -22.74
CA LEU A 100 -6.98 7.12 -23.84
C LEU A 100 -7.51 6.30 -25.04
N TRP A 101 -6.96 5.11 -25.26
CA TRP A 101 -7.45 4.19 -26.30
C TRP A 101 -8.88 3.73 -26.03
N MET A 102 -9.24 3.47 -24.76
CA MET A 102 -10.50 2.82 -24.40
C MET A 102 -11.58 3.77 -23.88
N PHE A 103 -11.21 4.95 -23.42
CA PHE A 103 -12.14 5.91 -22.81
C PHE A 103 -12.10 7.28 -23.51
N PRO A 104 -13.22 8.00 -23.52
CA PRO A 104 -13.25 9.35 -24.08
C PRO A 104 -12.30 10.29 -23.31
N PRO A 105 -11.67 11.26 -23.98
CA PRO A 105 -10.65 12.14 -23.38
C PRO A 105 -11.09 12.82 -22.08
N GLN A 106 -12.38 13.17 -21.96
CA GLN A 106 -12.94 13.84 -20.78
C GLN A 106 -12.88 12.94 -19.54
N VAL A 107 -13.06 11.63 -19.71
CA VAL A 107 -12.95 10.64 -18.64
C VAL A 107 -11.51 10.22 -18.44
N ALA A 108 -10.75 10.13 -19.52
CA ALA A 108 -9.36 9.68 -19.49
C ALA A 108 -8.50 10.51 -18.53
N VAL A 109 -8.73 11.83 -18.42
CA VAL A 109 -7.98 12.69 -17.47
C VAL A 109 -8.14 12.24 -16.03
N PHE A 110 -9.34 11.89 -15.59
CA PHE A 110 -9.59 11.40 -14.22
C PHE A 110 -8.98 10.00 -14.01
N LEU A 111 -9.08 9.15 -15.04
CA LEU A 111 -8.51 7.81 -14.99
C LEU A 111 -6.98 7.82 -15.05
N TRP A 112 -6.36 8.79 -15.71
CA TRP A 112 -4.91 8.99 -15.68
C TRP A 112 -4.42 9.29 -14.26
N VAL A 113 -5.15 10.14 -13.52
CA VAL A 113 -4.82 10.39 -12.10
C VAL A 113 -4.95 9.10 -11.29
N LEU A 114 -6.02 8.33 -11.49
CA LEU A 114 -6.20 7.04 -10.82
C LEU A 114 -5.06 6.07 -11.13
N MET A 115 -4.67 5.95 -12.41
CA MET A 115 -3.54 5.09 -12.81
C MET A 115 -2.23 5.53 -12.18
N ALA A 116 -1.96 6.84 -12.15
CA ALA A 116 -0.78 7.40 -11.50
C ALA A 116 -0.74 7.06 -9.99
N LEU A 117 -1.89 7.20 -9.31
CA LEU A 117 -2.01 6.82 -7.90
C LEU A 117 -1.80 5.31 -7.70
N PHE A 118 -2.40 4.47 -8.55
CA PHE A 118 -2.20 3.02 -8.47
C PHE A 118 -0.73 2.62 -8.67
N VAL A 119 -0.04 3.22 -9.64
CA VAL A 119 1.39 2.96 -9.85
C VAL A 119 2.19 3.37 -8.62
N ALA A 120 1.97 4.58 -8.08
CA ALA A 120 2.69 5.04 -6.89
C ALA A 120 2.43 4.13 -5.68
N ILE A 121 1.16 3.84 -5.37
CA ILE A 121 0.76 2.99 -4.24
C ILE A 121 1.30 1.58 -4.40
N THR A 122 1.21 1.00 -5.60
CA THR A 122 1.71 -0.35 -5.88
C THR A 122 3.21 -0.49 -5.58
N TRP A 123 4.01 0.47 -6.03
CA TRP A 123 5.45 0.42 -5.78
C TRP A 123 5.82 0.72 -4.33
N ILE A 124 5.13 1.67 -3.68
CA ILE A 124 5.35 1.96 -2.26
C ILE A 124 4.98 0.75 -1.41
N ASP A 125 3.83 0.13 -1.65
CA ASP A 125 3.39 -1.02 -0.88
C ASP A 125 4.26 -2.25 -1.12
N ALA A 126 4.71 -2.46 -2.36
CA ALA A 126 5.61 -3.57 -2.69
C ALA A 126 7.00 -3.45 -2.04
N GLU A 127 7.51 -2.23 -1.79
CA GLU A 127 8.84 -2.00 -1.21
C GLU A 127 8.79 -1.80 0.32
N HIS A 128 7.74 -1.16 0.83
CA HIS A 128 7.67 -0.70 2.22
C HIS A 128 6.49 -1.28 3.01
N LEU A 129 5.57 -2.04 2.37
CA LEU A 129 4.35 -2.59 2.99
C LEU A 129 3.46 -1.51 3.64
N ILE A 130 3.47 -0.31 3.08
CA ILE A 130 2.65 0.83 3.54
C ILE A 130 1.89 1.46 2.39
N ILE A 131 0.67 1.90 2.65
CA ILE A 131 -0.12 2.68 1.71
C ILE A 131 -0.32 4.09 2.29
N PRO A 132 0.29 5.13 1.68
CA PRO A 132 0.18 6.49 2.19
C PRO A 132 -1.27 7.00 2.09
N THR A 133 -1.88 7.30 3.23
CA THR A 133 -3.29 7.74 3.32
C THR A 133 -3.55 9.05 2.59
N ASN A 134 -2.55 9.93 2.49
CA ASN A 134 -2.66 11.18 1.74
C ASN A 134 -2.98 10.92 0.25
N LEU A 135 -2.38 9.90 -0.37
CA LEU A 135 -2.65 9.54 -1.76
C LEU A 135 -4.07 9.00 -1.94
N THR A 136 -4.52 8.14 -1.04
CA THR A 136 -5.86 7.55 -1.09
C THR A 136 -6.97 8.57 -0.82
N TRP A 137 -6.74 9.55 0.08
CA TRP A 137 -7.68 10.64 0.30
C TRP A 137 -7.81 11.55 -0.92
N VAL A 138 -6.67 11.97 -1.50
CA VAL A 138 -6.67 12.78 -2.74
C VAL A 138 -7.40 12.03 -3.85
N GLY A 139 -7.10 10.74 -4.01
CA GLY A 139 -7.78 9.90 -5.01
C GLY A 139 -9.27 9.77 -4.75
N SER A 140 -9.71 9.61 -3.49
CA SER A 140 -11.13 9.53 -3.13
C SER A 140 -11.89 10.81 -3.51
N VAL A 141 -11.33 11.98 -3.22
CA VAL A 141 -11.94 13.26 -3.61
C VAL A 141 -12.04 13.38 -5.14
N ILE A 142 -10.96 13.04 -5.86
CA ILE A 142 -10.95 13.08 -7.33
C ILE A 142 -11.95 12.08 -7.91
N GLY A 143 -12.10 10.88 -7.31
CA GLY A 143 -13.07 9.88 -7.72
C GLY A 143 -14.51 10.36 -7.58
N LEU A 144 -14.85 11.00 -6.46
CA LEU A 144 -16.17 11.59 -6.24
C LEU A 144 -16.46 12.72 -7.25
N ILE A 145 -15.47 13.58 -7.53
CA ILE A 145 -15.60 14.61 -8.55
C ILE A 145 -15.79 13.98 -9.94
N ALA A 146 -15.01 12.95 -10.27
CA ALA A 146 -15.13 12.24 -11.54
C ALA A 146 -16.53 11.63 -11.71
N CYS A 147 -17.09 11.03 -10.66
CA CYS A 147 -18.45 10.48 -10.66
C CYS A 147 -19.54 11.56 -10.77
N ALA A 148 -19.30 12.76 -10.24
CA ALA A 148 -20.22 13.88 -10.43
C ALA A 148 -20.17 14.43 -11.87
N VAL A 149 -18.97 14.55 -12.45
CA VAL A 149 -18.77 15.03 -13.83
C VAL A 149 -19.18 13.98 -14.86
N TRP A 150 -18.93 12.71 -14.58
CA TRP A 150 -19.22 11.57 -15.44
C TRP A 150 -19.95 10.47 -14.67
N PRO A 151 -21.27 10.60 -14.47
CA PRO A 151 -22.07 9.72 -13.58
C PRO A 151 -21.99 8.23 -13.94
N SER A 152 -21.87 7.92 -15.23
CA SER A 152 -21.74 6.52 -15.70
C SER A 152 -20.42 5.84 -15.29
N LEU A 153 -19.45 6.57 -14.77
CA LEU A 153 -18.20 5.98 -14.27
C LEU A 153 -18.44 5.11 -13.02
N SER A 154 -19.24 5.59 -12.06
CA SER A 154 -19.59 4.85 -10.84
C SER A 154 -20.57 3.70 -11.09
N SER A 155 -21.24 3.71 -12.23
CA SER A 155 -22.22 2.70 -12.64
C SER A 155 -21.84 2.05 -13.97
N LEU A 156 -20.58 1.61 -14.13
CA LEU A 156 -20.18 0.85 -15.31
C LEU A 156 -21.09 -0.36 -15.57
N ALA A 157 -21.78 -0.83 -14.53
CA ALA A 157 -22.79 -1.89 -14.60
C ALA A 157 -24.25 -1.40 -14.71
N GLY A 158 -24.51 -0.08 -14.66
CA GLY A 158 -25.86 0.50 -14.77
C GLY A 158 -25.80 1.99 -15.11
N PHE A 159 -26.69 2.45 -15.98
CA PHE A 159 -26.60 3.80 -16.56
C PHE A 159 -27.30 4.84 -15.69
N THR A 160 -26.58 5.91 -15.32
CA THR A 160 -27.18 7.16 -14.87
C THR A 160 -26.49 8.31 -15.58
N GLU A 161 -27.28 9.30 -16.02
CA GLU A 161 -26.78 10.54 -16.65
C GLU A 161 -26.88 11.74 -15.69
N VAL A 162 -27.42 11.51 -14.49
CA VAL A 162 -27.69 12.57 -13.54
C VAL A 162 -26.52 12.73 -12.57
N TRP A 163 -25.88 13.90 -12.57
CA TRP A 163 -24.66 14.19 -11.81
C TRP A 163 -24.71 13.81 -10.33
N TRP A 164 -25.82 14.13 -9.62
CA TRP A 164 -25.94 13.80 -8.18
C TRP A 164 -26.11 12.30 -7.91
N LYS A 165 -26.69 11.55 -8.86
CA LYS A 165 -26.76 10.09 -8.76
C LYS A 165 -25.40 9.44 -8.91
N GLY A 166 -24.57 9.96 -9.82
CA GLY A 166 -23.18 9.53 -9.96
C GLY A 166 -22.38 9.78 -8.67
N LEU A 167 -22.50 10.98 -8.13
CA LEU A 167 -21.87 11.35 -6.86
C LEU A 167 -22.35 10.46 -5.70
N LEU A 168 -23.66 10.22 -5.62
CA LEU A 168 -24.26 9.35 -4.60
C LEU A 168 -23.73 7.92 -4.71
N GLN A 169 -23.67 7.36 -5.91
CA GLN A 169 -23.14 6.01 -6.13
C GLN A 169 -21.64 5.92 -5.82
N GLY A 170 -20.85 6.93 -6.18
CA GLY A 170 -19.44 7.03 -5.78
C GLY A 170 -19.31 7.11 -4.25
N GLY A 171 -20.16 7.90 -3.59
CA GLY A 171 -20.22 7.98 -2.13
C GLY A 171 -20.59 6.65 -1.46
N ILE A 172 -21.62 5.98 -1.96
CA ILE A 172 -22.00 4.63 -1.49
C ILE A 172 -20.84 3.65 -1.72
N GLY A 173 -20.18 3.72 -2.89
CA GLY A 173 -19.01 2.90 -3.20
C GLY A 173 -17.86 3.15 -2.23
N TRP A 174 -17.56 4.41 -1.92
CA TRP A 174 -16.55 4.77 -0.93
C TRP A 174 -16.87 4.19 0.44
N ILE A 175 -18.12 4.37 0.91
CA ILE A 175 -18.60 3.82 2.19
C ILE A 175 -18.51 2.30 2.19
N ALA A 176 -18.97 1.64 1.12
CA ALA A 176 -18.94 0.18 1.01
C ALA A 176 -17.50 -0.36 1.02
N GLY A 177 -16.59 0.28 0.27
CA GLY A 177 -15.17 -0.10 0.23
C GLY A 177 -14.48 0.10 1.57
N PHE A 178 -14.63 1.30 2.14
CA PHE A 178 -13.99 1.64 3.41
C PHE A 178 -14.55 0.81 4.57
N PHE A 179 -15.83 0.94 4.86
CA PHE A 179 -16.44 0.28 6.03
C PHE A 179 -16.57 -1.23 5.84
N GLY A 180 -16.76 -1.71 4.60
CA GLY A 180 -16.81 -3.14 4.33
C GLY A 180 -15.49 -3.82 4.65
N LEU A 181 -14.38 -3.31 4.13
CA LEU A 181 -13.06 -3.88 4.43
C LEU A 181 -12.62 -3.60 5.86
N TRP A 182 -12.94 -2.41 6.40
CA TRP A 182 -12.69 -2.10 7.81
C TRP A 182 -13.37 -3.12 8.75
N ALA A 183 -14.61 -3.50 8.48
CA ALA A 183 -15.32 -4.51 9.27
C ALA A 183 -14.61 -5.87 9.18
N VAL A 184 -14.12 -6.25 7.99
CA VAL A 184 -13.34 -7.50 7.82
C VAL A 184 -12.04 -7.44 8.63
N VAL A 185 -11.33 -6.30 8.61
CA VAL A 185 -10.10 -6.09 9.41
C VAL A 185 -10.38 -6.20 10.90
N GLU A 186 -11.45 -5.55 11.40
CA GLU A 186 -11.80 -5.60 12.83
C GLU A 186 -12.28 -7.00 13.27
N LEU A 187 -13.06 -7.69 12.44
CA LEU A 187 -13.46 -9.07 12.70
C LEU A 187 -12.26 -10.03 12.65
N GLY A 188 -11.38 -9.85 11.66
CA GLY A 188 -10.13 -10.60 11.54
C GLY A 188 -9.22 -10.40 12.76
N LYS A 189 -9.12 -9.16 13.26
CA LYS A 189 -8.35 -8.86 14.47
C LYS A 189 -8.94 -9.54 15.72
N LYS A 190 -10.26 -9.58 15.85
CA LYS A 190 -10.92 -10.29 16.97
C LYS A 190 -10.70 -11.80 16.89
N ALA A 191 -10.71 -12.38 15.69
CA ALA A 191 -10.59 -13.82 15.48
C ALA A 191 -9.13 -14.31 15.53
N PHE A 192 -8.20 -13.55 14.92
CA PHE A 192 -6.81 -13.98 14.66
C PHE A 192 -5.76 -12.97 15.12
N GLY A 193 -6.16 -11.87 15.78
CA GLY A 193 -5.30 -10.73 16.11
C GLY A 193 -4.26 -10.99 17.22
N LYS A 194 -4.03 -12.24 17.63
CA LYS A 194 -3.05 -12.60 18.66
C LYS A 194 -2.32 -13.88 18.27
N LYS A 195 -1.00 -13.80 18.14
CA LYS A 195 -0.13 -14.99 18.05
C LYS A 195 0.30 -15.34 19.46
N ALA A 196 -0.31 -16.37 20.06
CA ALA A 196 0.13 -16.90 21.35
C ALA A 196 1.23 -17.94 21.10
N MET A 197 2.40 -17.68 21.64
CA MET A 197 3.54 -18.60 21.65
C MET A 197 3.65 -19.18 23.06
N LYS A 198 3.69 -20.49 23.18
CA LYS A 198 3.94 -21.20 24.43
C LYS A 198 5.13 -22.11 24.23
N PHE A 199 6.02 -22.13 25.19
CA PHE A 199 7.25 -22.92 25.15
C PHE A 199 7.24 -23.92 26.32
N ASP A 200 7.62 -25.15 26.03
CA ASP A 200 7.74 -26.19 27.08
C ASP A 200 8.91 -25.92 28.02
N LYS A 201 9.92 -25.20 27.54
CA LYS A 201 11.09 -24.77 28.31
C LYS A 201 11.19 -23.27 28.31
N GLU A 202 11.87 -22.72 29.29
CA GLU A 202 12.20 -21.30 29.31
C GLU A 202 13.09 -20.93 28.12
N VAL A 203 12.70 -19.89 27.38
CA VAL A 203 13.42 -19.37 26.21
C VAL A 203 13.89 -17.97 26.48
N GLU A 204 15.02 -17.62 25.88
CA GLU A 204 15.55 -16.27 25.95
C GLU A 204 14.75 -15.34 25.04
N TRP A 205 14.53 -14.14 25.55
CA TRP A 205 13.96 -13.04 24.77
C TRP A 205 14.74 -11.75 25.05
N LEU A 206 14.77 -10.86 24.05
CA LEU A 206 15.41 -9.56 24.18
C LEU A 206 14.78 -8.54 23.22
N LEU A 207 14.89 -7.27 23.59
CA LEU A 207 14.71 -6.16 22.67
C LEU A 207 16.09 -5.79 22.11
N ARG A 208 16.21 -5.85 20.78
CA ARG A 208 17.42 -5.44 20.07
C ARG A 208 17.20 -4.05 19.50
N GLU A 209 18.05 -3.11 19.91
CA GLU A 209 18.06 -1.77 19.36
C GLU A 209 18.56 -1.76 17.91
N PRO A 210 18.12 -0.78 17.11
CA PRO A 210 18.60 -0.61 15.74
C PRO A 210 20.12 -0.34 15.73
N VAL A 211 20.84 -0.98 14.81
CA VAL A 211 22.29 -0.78 14.62
C VAL A 211 22.57 0.41 13.69
N GLY A 212 21.57 0.87 12.93
CA GLY A 212 21.65 2.01 12.01
C GLY A 212 20.32 2.78 11.94
N ASP A 213 20.35 3.97 11.34
CA ASP A 213 19.19 4.87 11.24
C ASP A 213 18.00 4.27 10.46
N GLU A 214 18.21 3.21 9.69
CA GLU A 214 17.18 2.52 8.88
C GLU A 214 16.74 1.18 9.48
N ASP A 215 17.44 0.68 10.51
CA ASP A 215 17.12 -0.61 11.13
C ASP A 215 15.97 -0.45 12.14
N PRO A 216 15.01 -1.40 12.18
CA PRO A 216 13.96 -1.37 13.19
C PRO A 216 14.46 -1.89 14.55
N MET A 217 13.79 -1.46 15.62
CA MET A 217 13.81 -2.19 16.87
C MET A 217 13.20 -3.58 16.66
N LEU A 218 13.83 -4.61 17.18
CA LEU A 218 13.42 -6.01 17.05
C LEU A 218 13.08 -6.61 18.41
N PHE A 219 11.94 -7.28 18.49
CA PHE A 219 11.66 -8.21 19.56
C PHE A 219 12.11 -9.62 19.15
N VAL A 220 13.06 -10.17 19.87
CA VAL A 220 13.61 -11.50 19.59
C VAL A 220 13.17 -12.46 20.68
N ILE A 221 12.56 -13.57 20.32
CA ILE A 221 12.17 -14.63 21.25
C ILE A 221 12.45 -16.00 20.64
N ASN A 222 13.22 -16.83 21.35
CA ASN A 222 13.62 -18.16 20.87
C ASN A 222 14.27 -18.13 19.46
N GLY A 223 15.01 -17.04 19.12
CA GLY A 223 15.63 -16.85 17.82
C GLY A 223 14.69 -16.38 16.72
N GLU A 224 13.38 -16.24 16.98
CA GLU A 224 12.44 -15.60 16.04
C GLU A 224 12.50 -14.08 16.23
N GLU A 225 12.84 -13.36 15.17
CA GLU A 225 12.93 -11.89 15.16
C GLU A 225 11.61 -11.31 14.65
N VAL A 226 11.00 -10.43 15.43
CA VAL A 226 9.74 -9.75 15.10
C VAL A 226 9.98 -8.24 15.11
N PRO A 227 9.82 -7.56 13.96
CA PRO A 227 9.99 -6.12 13.88
C PRO A 227 8.96 -5.36 14.74
N TRP A 228 9.39 -4.24 15.34
CA TRP A 228 8.57 -3.43 16.22
C TRP A 228 7.27 -2.93 15.59
N TRP A 229 7.32 -2.54 14.33
CA TRP A 229 6.13 -2.10 13.59
C TRP A 229 5.11 -3.21 13.29
N ASP A 230 5.54 -4.48 13.29
CA ASP A 230 4.64 -5.63 13.14
C ASP A 230 3.89 -5.92 14.44
N ILE A 231 4.44 -5.47 15.57
CA ILE A 231 3.84 -5.64 16.90
C ILE A 231 2.91 -4.47 17.24
N PHE A 232 3.36 -3.23 16.96
CA PHE A 232 2.68 -2.02 17.39
C PHE A 232 2.17 -1.20 16.21
N SER A 233 1.14 -1.70 15.55
CA SER A 233 0.46 -0.98 14.48
C SER A 233 -0.52 0.07 15.02
N ARG A 234 -0.99 -0.11 16.27
CA ARG A 234 -1.92 0.82 16.96
C ARG A 234 -1.41 1.13 18.37
N LYS A 235 -1.66 2.34 18.85
CA LYS A 235 -1.34 2.76 20.23
C LYS A 235 -1.96 1.88 21.32
N THR A 236 -2.98 1.09 21.00
CA THR A 236 -3.66 0.17 21.92
C THR A 236 -3.05 -1.22 21.96
N ASP A 237 -2.13 -1.53 21.04
CA ASP A 237 -1.52 -2.85 20.95
C ASP A 237 -0.61 -3.09 22.16
N ARG A 238 -0.59 -4.34 22.61
CA ARG A 238 0.14 -4.76 23.80
C ARG A 238 0.81 -6.10 23.51
N LEU A 239 2.13 -6.12 23.60
CA LEU A 239 2.91 -7.33 23.63
C LEU A 239 2.92 -7.82 25.07
N ILE A 240 2.48 -9.03 25.32
CA ILE A 240 2.43 -9.63 26.64
C ILE A 240 3.44 -10.77 26.67
N VAL A 241 4.41 -10.69 27.58
CA VAL A 241 5.42 -11.73 27.78
C VAL A 241 5.18 -12.38 29.15
N ASP A 242 5.05 -13.69 29.16
CA ASP A 242 5.01 -14.49 30.40
C ASP A 242 6.45 -14.78 30.80
N ALA A 243 7.06 -13.78 31.44
CA ALA A 243 8.48 -13.76 31.76
C ALA A 243 8.73 -14.46 33.09
N THR A 244 9.68 -15.39 33.13
CA THR A 244 10.21 -15.98 34.35
C THR A 244 11.30 -15.11 34.96
N GLU A 245 12.00 -14.36 34.11
CA GLU A 245 13.06 -13.42 34.47
C GLU A 245 13.00 -12.20 33.57
N VAL A 246 13.11 -11.02 34.15
CA VAL A 246 13.17 -9.71 33.43
C VAL A 246 14.40 -8.97 33.91
N ILE A 247 15.26 -8.58 32.99
CA ILE A 247 16.49 -7.82 33.21
C ILE A 247 16.33 -6.47 32.51
N VAL A 248 16.34 -5.39 33.28
CA VAL A 248 16.29 -4.01 32.78
C VAL A 248 17.63 -3.34 33.08
N ASP A 249 18.33 -2.90 32.07
CA ASP A 249 19.65 -2.24 32.16
C ASP A 249 20.70 -3.03 32.97
N GLY A 250 20.60 -4.37 32.93
CA GLY A 250 21.50 -5.30 33.65
C GLY A 250 21.05 -5.62 35.05
N GLU A 251 19.98 -5.04 35.56
CA GLU A 251 19.42 -5.36 36.87
C GLU A 251 18.23 -6.32 36.74
N GLU A 252 18.25 -7.40 37.52
CA GLU A 252 17.14 -8.36 37.59
C GLU A 252 15.96 -7.73 38.36
N THR A 253 14.80 -7.62 37.69
CA THR A 253 13.61 -6.95 38.24
C THR A 253 12.53 -7.92 38.69
N GLY A 254 12.77 -9.23 38.55
CA GLY A 254 11.81 -10.30 38.91
C GLY A 254 11.07 -10.86 37.71
N GLY A 255 10.23 -11.87 37.96
CA GLY A 255 9.41 -12.52 36.91
C GLY A 255 7.94 -12.17 37.01
N GLY A 256 7.17 -12.58 36.00
CA GLY A 256 5.73 -12.41 35.92
C GLY A 256 5.25 -11.92 34.58
N LYS A 257 4.01 -11.46 34.54
CA LYS A 257 3.39 -10.96 33.30
C LYS A 257 3.89 -9.55 32.96
N LEU A 258 4.76 -9.46 31.95
CA LEU A 258 5.27 -8.21 31.43
C LEU A 258 4.37 -7.72 30.29
N ILE A 259 3.94 -6.47 30.35
CA ILE A 259 3.17 -5.82 29.29
C ILE A 259 4.05 -4.74 28.66
N ILE A 260 4.38 -4.94 27.40
CA ILE A 260 5.15 -3.99 26.60
C ILE A 260 4.17 -3.23 25.70
N ARG A 261 4.30 -1.90 25.68
CA ARG A 261 3.58 -0.97 24.82
C ARG A 261 4.58 -0.21 23.95
N ASP A 262 4.08 0.49 22.96
CA ASP A 262 4.92 1.30 22.05
C ASP A 262 5.85 2.28 22.79
N THR A 263 5.40 2.84 23.93
CA THR A 263 6.10 3.89 24.67
C THR A 263 6.75 3.43 25.98
N GLY A 264 6.48 2.22 26.43
CA GLY A 264 6.98 1.76 27.74
C GLY A 264 6.59 0.35 28.11
N ILE A 265 7.10 -0.10 29.25
CA ILE A 265 6.83 -1.42 29.81
C ILE A 265 6.16 -1.29 31.18
N GLU A 266 5.34 -2.28 31.49
CA GLU A 266 4.65 -2.41 32.78
C GLU A 266 4.97 -3.81 33.32
N LEU A 267 5.67 -3.87 34.46
CA LEU A 267 6.03 -5.09 35.15
C LEU A 267 4.84 -5.67 35.93
N ALA A 268 4.93 -6.92 36.32
CA ALA A 268 3.89 -7.62 37.10
C ALA A 268 3.63 -6.98 38.48
N ASP A 269 4.60 -6.29 39.05
CA ASP A 269 4.51 -5.57 40.33
C ASP A 269 3.93 -4.14 40.19
N GLY A 270 3.58 -3.71 38.98
CA GLY A 270 3.02 -2.39 38.68
C GLY A 270 4.05 -1.30 38.41
N ARG A 271 5.35 -1.60 38.48
CA ARG A 271 6.38 -0.62 38.07
C ARG A 271 6.31 -0.40 36.57
N THR A 272 6.48 0.85 36.14
CA THR A 272 6.49 1.25 34.73
C THR A 272 7.80 1.89 34.36
N PHE A 273 8.32 1.59 33.18
CA PHE A 273 9.52 2.19 32.63
C PHE A 273 9.24 2.70 31.22
N GLU A 274 9.81 3.84 30.89
CA GLU A 274 9.72 4.41 29.53
C GLU A 274 10.81 3.77 28.65
N LEU A 275 10.44 3.27 27.48
CA LEU A 275 11.36 2.62 26.54
C LEU A 275 12.54 3.50 26.14
N GLU A 276 12.29 4.80 25.92
CA GLU A 276 13.32 5.77 25.52
C GLU A 276 14.43 5.98 26.55
N LYS A 277 14.17 5.63 27.81
CA LYS A 277 15.14 5.81 28.92
C LYS A 277 15.93 4.54 29.25
N MET A 278 15.56 3.41 28.67
CA MET A 278 16.21 2.12 28.90
C MET A 278 17.28 1.85 27.85
N LYS A 279 18.38 1.25 28.29
CA LYS A 279 19.49 0.84 27.41
C LYS A 279 19.38 -0.61 26.97
N SER A 280 18.76 -1.46 27.77
CA SER A 280 18.61 -2.86 27.45
C SER A 280 17.41 -3.47 28.15
N LEU A 281 16.71 -4.37 27.45
CA LEU A 281 15.63 -5.17 28.03
C LEU A 281 15.74 -6.60 27.52
N SER A 282 15.87 -7.55 28.42
CA SER A 282 16.02 -8.96 28.11
C SER A 282 15.49 -9.83 29.24
N GLY A 283 15.48 -11.15 29.06
CA GLY A 283 15.09 -12.08 30.09
C GLY A 283 14.78 -13.46 29.57
N ARG A 284 14.05 -14.22 30.37
CA ARG A 284 13.53 -15.57 30.04
C ARG A 284 12.03 -15.59 30.14
N ALA A 285 11.37 -16.35 29.25
CA ALA A 285 9.92 -16.46 29.21
C ALA A 285 9.47 -17.87 28.87
N ARG A 286 8.26 -18.23 29.33
CA ARG A 286 7.53 -19.45 28.94
C ARG A 286 6.52 -19.24 27.86
N GLY A 287 6.24 -17.97 27.51
CA GLY A 287 5.32 -17.63 26.42
C GLY A 287 5.28 -16.16 26.12
N ALA A 288 4.75 -15.84 24.95
CA ALA A 288 4.46 -14.48 24.56
C ALA A 288 3.15 -14.41 23.75
N ILE A 289 2.42 -13.31 23.91
CA ILE A 289 1.25 -13.00 23.11
C ILE A 289 1.60 -11.76 22.30
N ILE A 290 1.83 -11.97 21.01
CA ILE A 290 2.19 -10.91 20.05
C ILE A 290 0.92 -10.47 19.34
N PRO A 291 0.53 -9.18 19.39
CA PRO A 291 -0.57 -8.69 18.59
C PRO A 291 -0.20 -8.83 17.11
N ARG A 292 -1.17 -9.20 16.29
CA ARG A 292 -1.03 -9.28 14.84
C ARG A 292 -2.16 -8.52 14.17
N GLU A 293 -1.84 -7.73 13.17
CA GLU A 293 -2.86 -7.24 12.26
C GLU A 293 -3.08 -8.24 11.12
N ALA A 294 -4.35 -8.51 10.81
CA ALA A 294 -4.71 -9.38 9.70
C ALA A 294 -4.50 -8.67 8.35
N MET A 295 -4.62 -7.32 8.34
CA MET A 295 -4.52 -6.49 7.13
C MET A 295 -4.30 -5.03 7.53
N GLY A 296 -3.52 -4.27 6.76
CA GLY A 296 -3.23 -2.87 7.01
C GLY A 296 -4.44 -1.94 6.79
N MET A 297 -4.53 -0.86 7.57
CA MET A 297 -5.55 0.18 7.36
C MET A 297 -5.39 0.90 6.01
N GLY A 298 -4.21 0.85 5.41
CA GLY A 298 -3.95 1.38 4.07
C GLY A 298 -4.80 0.75 2.98
N ASP A 299 -5.00 -0.57 3.04
CA ASP A 299 -5.85 -1.31 2.11
C ASP A 299 -7.31 -0.88 2.21
N VAL A 300 -7.79 -0.58 3.43
CA VAL A 300 -9.14 -0.06 3.70
C VAL A 300 -9.36 1.28 2.98
N HIS A 301 -8.40 2.20 3.14
CA HIS A 301 -8.44 3.50 2.45
C HIS A 301 -8.35 3.35 0.93
N LEU A 302 -7.52 2.43 0.44
CA LEU A 302 -7.36 2.16 -0.99
C LEU A 302 -8.65 1.61 -1.59
N LEU A 303 -9.30 0.65 -0.93
CA LEU A 303 -10.57 0.11 -1.42
C LEU A 303 -11.71 1.15 -1.36
N GLY A 304 -11.71 2.02 -0.34
CA GLY A 304 -12.59 3.19 -0.30
C GLY A 304 -12.38 4.12 -1.51
N MET A 305 -11.13 4.44 -1.84
CA MET A 305 -10.78 5.23 -3.02
C MET A 305 -11.28 4.56 -4.31
N ILE A 306 -11.08 3.27 -4.48
CA ILE A 306 -11.57 2.50 -5.63
C ILE A 306 -13.10 2.59 -5.72
N GLY A 307 -13.78 2.47 -4.59
CA GLY A 307 -15.23 2.61 -4.51
C GLY A 307 -15.74 4.00 -4.90
N ALA A 308 -14.97 5.06 -4.59
CA ALA A 308 -15.29 6.43 -5.00
C ALA A 308 -15.32 6.61 -6.52
N PHE A 309 -14.52 5.84 -7.28
CA PHE A 309 -14.52 5.85 -8.74
C PHE A 309 -15.56 4.91 -9.35
N PHE A 310 -15.69 3.69 -8.82
CA PHE A 310 -16.39 2.60 -9.51
C PHE A 310 -17.67 2.13 -8.81
N GLY A 311 -18.06 2.80 -7.73
CA GLY A 311 -19.25 2.44 -6.97
C GLY A 311 -19.10 1.11 -6.22
N TRP A 312 -20.18 0.67 -5.58
CA TRP A 312 -20.19 -0.54 -4.75
C TRP A 312 -19.93 -1.84 -5.53
N SER A 313 -20.42 -1.94 -6.76
CA SER A 313 -20.21 -3.12 -7.62
C SER A 313 -18.73 -3.28 -7.99
N GLY A 314 -18.05 -2.15 -8.28
CA GLY A 314 -16.60 -2.12 -8.50
C GLY A 314 -15.81 -2.56 -7.28
N VAL A 315 -16.25 -2.21 -6.06
CA VAL A 315 -15.64 -2.65 -4.79
C VAL A 315 -15.67 -4.17 -4.65
N PHE A 316 -16.86 -4.78 -4.79
CA PHE A 316 -17.00 -6.23 -4.65
C PHE A 316 -16.19 -7.00 -5.69
N PHE A 317 -16.27 -6.58 -6.94
CA PHE A 317 -15.48 -7.19 -8.00
C PHE A 317 -13.97 -7.05 -7.74
N THR A 318 -13.53 -5.84 -7.38
CA THR A 318 -12.11 -5.57 -7.08
C THR A 318 -11.60 -6.44 -5.95
N LEU A 319 -12.34 -6.57 -4.86
CA LEU A 319 -11.94 -7.40 -3.72
C LEU A 319 -11.82 -8.89 -4.12
N PHE A 320 -12.80 -9.40 -4.87
CA PHE A 320 -12.76 -10.77 -5.38
C PHE A 320 -11.57 -10.99 -6.32
N ALA A 321 -11.40 -10.12 -7.32
CA ALA A 321 -10.31 -10.21 -8.29
C ALA A 321 -8.93 -10.06 -7.62
N ALA A 322 -8.80 -9.13 -6.66
CA ALA A 322 -7.57 -8.95 -5.90
C ALA A 322 -7.18 -10.20 -5.11
N SER A 323 -8.16 -10.84 -4.47
CA SER A 323 -7.93 -12.10 -3.75
C SER A 323 -7.45 -13.21 -4.67
N LEU A 324 -8.01 -13.29 -5.88
CA LEU A 324 -7.61 -14.27 -6.88
C LEU A 324 -6.20 -14.00 -7.42
N PHE A 325 -5.89 -12.72 -7.72
CA PHE A 325 -4.56 -12.30 -8.15
C PHE A 325 -3.51 -12.52 -7.07
N ALA A 326 -3.85 -12.25 -5.80
CA ALA A 326 -2.96 -12.50 -4.67
C ALA A 326 -2.66 -14.00 -4.50
N LEU A 327 -3.67 -14.87 -4.66
CA LEU A 327 -3.49 -16.32 -4.62
C LEU A 327 -2.57 -16.79 -5.75
N ILE A 328 -2.81 -16.32 -6.97
CA ILE A 328 -1.97 -16.66 -8.14
C ILE A 328 -0.54 -16.14 -7.93
N GLY A 329 -0.39 -14.89 -7.47
CA GLY A 329 0.90 -14.28 -7.18
C GLY A 329 1.68 -15.05 -6.10
N ALA A 330 1.01 -15.49 -5.04
CA ALA A 330 1.62 -16.31 -3.99
C ALA A 330 2.08 -17.68 -4.50
N LEU A 331 1.29 -18.31 -5.36
CA LEU A 331 1.64 -19.60 -6.00
C LEU A 331 2.86 -19.46 -6.92
N ILE A 332 2.87 -18.44 -7.79
CA ILE A 332 3.98 -18.19 -8.73
C ILE A 332 5.25 -17.80 -7.96
N GLY A 333 5.13 -16.93 -6.98
CA GLY A 333 6.24 -16.47 -6.14
C GLY A 333 6.71 -17.49 -5.13
N ARG A 334 6.04 -18.65 -5.02
CA ARG A 334 6.30 -19.68 -4.00
C ARG A 334 6.38 -19.10 -2.58
N ILE A 335 5.53 -18.11 -2.31
CA ILE A 335 5.49 -17.44 -1.01
C ILE A 335 4.79 -18.38 -0.04
N GLY A 336 5.52 -18.85 0.97
CA GLY A 336 4.99 -19.77 2.01
C GLY A 336 3.98 -19.07 2.93
N PHE A 337 3.14 -19.86 3.60
CA PHE A 337 2.22 -19.36 4.62
C PHE A 337 2.96 -18.58 5.71
N GLY A 338 2.41 -17.42 6.08
CA GLY A 338 2.94 -16.56 7.14
C GLY A 338 3.93 -15.50 6.69
N LYS A 339 4.29 -15.41 5.42
CA LYS A 339 5.04 -14.29 4.87
C LYS A 339 4.11 -13.15 4.51
N HIS A 340 4.54 -11.90 4.76
CA HIS A 340 3.79 -10.71 4.39
C HIS A 340 3.73 -10.58 2.88
N LEU A 341 2.52 -10.40 2.35
CA LEU A 341 2.25 -10.15 0.94
C LEU A 341 1.60 -8.76 0.82
N PRO A 342 2.20 -7.82 0.07
CA PRO A 342 1.57 -6.53 -0.15
C PRO A 342 0.25 -6.72 -0.90
N PHE A 343 -0.87 -6.32 -0.29
CA PHE A 343 -2.20 -6.52 -0.87
C PHE A 343 -2.63 -5.37 -1.78
N GLY A 344 -2.09 -4.17 -1.57
CA GLY A 344 -2.36 -2.98 -2.38
C GLY A 344 -2.16 -3.17 -3.88
N PRO A 345 -1.05 -3.77 -4.35
CA PRO A 345 -0.86 -4.10 -5.77
C PRO A 345 -1.98 -4.93 -6.37
N PHE A 346 -2.49 -5.93 -5.63
CA PHE A 346 -3.57 -6.79 -6.10
C PHE A 346 -4.93 -6.07 -6.12
N LEU A 347 -5.18 -5.17 -5.16
CA LEU A 347 -6.34 -4.28 -5.19
C LEU A 347 -6.29 -3.36 -6.41
N ALA A 348 -5.15 -2.75 -6.70
CA ALA A 348 -4.96 -1.93 -7.89
C ALA A 348 -5.19 -2.74 -9.18
N MET A 349 -4.64 -3.95 -9.28
CA MET A 349 -4.86 -4.86 -10.41
C MET A 349 -6.34 -5.25 -10.55
N GLY A 350 -7.04 -5.53 -9.45
CA GLY A 350 -8.46 -5.84 -9.44
C GLY A 350 -9.32 -4.67 -9.96
N ALA A 351 -8.99 -3.44 -9.54
CA ALA A 351 -9.65 -2.23 -10.02
C ALA A 351 -9.37 -1.94 -11.50
N VAL A 352 -8.14 -2.19 -11.95
CA VAL A 352 -7.78 -2.12 -13.37
C VAL A 352 -8.56 -3.18 -14.17
N ALA A 353 -8.65 -4.41 -13.67
CA ALA A 353 -9.43 -5.46 -14.32
C ALA A 353 -10.93 -5.09 -14.40
N TRP A 354 -11.51 -4.47 -13.35
CA TRP A 354 -12.87 -3.93 -13.41
C TRP A 354 -13.00 -2.93 -14.55
N MET A 355 -12.12 -1.95 -14.61
CA MET A 355 -12.15 -0.86 -15.58
C MET A 355 -12.05 -1.37 -17.03
N PHE A 356 -11.22 -2.37 -17.30
CA PHE A 356 -10.96 -2.89 -18.64
C PHE A 356 -11.85 -4.07 -19.07
N GLY A 357 -12.90 -4.37 -18.33
CA GLY A 357 -13.90 -5.35 -18.76
C GLY A 357 -14.55 -6.18 -17.68
N GLY A 358 -14.04 -6.11 -16.44
CA GLY A 358 -14.61 -6.83 -15.29
C GLY A 358 -16.09 -6.50 -15.05
N TRP A 359 -16.50 -5.26 -15.36
CA TRP A 359 -17.89 -4.84 -15.27
C TRP A 359 -18.83 -5.66 -16.18
N ARG A 360 -18.35 -6.17 -17.32
CA ARG A 360 -19.13 -7.07 -18.21
C ARG A 360 -19.34 -8.42 -17.56
N LEU A 361 -18.31 -8.97 -16.89
CA LEU A 361 -18.44 -10.20 -16.11
C LEU A 361 -19.43 -10.03 -14.96
N TRP A 362 -19.42 -8.88 -14.32
CA TRP A 362 -20.37 -8.54 -13.27
C TRP A 362 -21.80 -8.49 -13.80
N GLN A 363 -22.06 -7.83 -14.93
CA GLN A 363 -23.37 -7.81 -15.57
C GLN A 363 -23.85 -9.21 -15.98
N TRP A 364 -22.96 -10.01 -16.54
CA TRP A 364 -23.29 -11.41 -16.87
C TRP A 364 -23.68 -12.20 -15.63
N TYR A 365 -22.92 -12.07 -14.55
CA TYR A 365 -23.24 -12.72 -13.27
C TYR A 365 -24.59 -12.26 -12.71
N GLN A 366 -24.89 -10.95 -12.72
CA GLN A 366 -26.18 -10.42 -12.29
C GLN A 366 -27.34 -11.00 -13.15
N GLY A 367 -27.16 -11.12 -14.45
CA GLY A 367 -28.11 -11.76 -15.35
C GLY A 367 -28.39 -13.24 -15.03
N LEU A 368 -27.37 -13.98 -14.52
CA LEU A 368 -27.55 -15.38 -14.09
C LEU A 368 -28.38 -15.51 -12.80
N ILE A 369 -28.26 -14.58 -11.88
CA ILE A 369 -28.95 -14.62 -10.57
C ILE A 369 -30.30 -13.88 -10.58
N GLY A 370 -30.71 -13.33 -11.75
CA GLY A 370 -32.02 -12.71 -11.93
C GLY A 370 -32.15 -11.29 -11.34
N PHE A 371 -31.02 -10.57 -11.20
CA PHE A 371 -30.98 -9.16 -10.79
C PHE A 371 -30.82 -8.22 -11.96
#